data_561663299b57ad2d1d63d3de78354c61
#
_entry.id   561663299b57ad2d1d63d3de78354c61
#
_cell.length_a   1.000
_cell.length_b   1.000
_cell.length_c   1.000
_cell.angle_alpha   90.00
_cell.angle_beta   90.00
_cell.angle_gamma   90.00
#
_symmetry.space_group_name_H-M   'P 1'
#
loop_
_entity.id
_entity.type
_entity.pdbx_description
1 polymer ?
#
loop_
_entity_poly.entity_id
_entity_poly.type
_entity_poly.pdbx_seq_one_letter_code
_entity_poly.pdbx_strand_id
1 'polypeptide(L)'
;MGSRQLRTSLRLQPSRRAIRGFTIIEIMVVVTIIALLLTVGVPPMAEFVADQRVRTVTSDIVSELTLARAKSIEMSRRVYIQKLGVTWNNGWRLYVDMNDNSSYDAGLDQEIKRFDGFTSGTIYICTLPSAEFANQIVMRPDGRIVRTGAVTSTDGIYVVDTMGDGSPANDKIRGVLFGFTGRSTTVKLNGQPVPCVAN
;
A
#
# COMPACT_ATOMS: atom_id res chain seq x y z
N MET A 1 12.99 -37.78 -88.56
CA MET A 1 12.99 -38.40 -87.22
C MET A 1 12.86 -37.28 -86.20
N GLY A 2 11.64 -37.00 -85.75
CA GLY A 2 11.36 -35.92 -84.81
C GLY A 2 10.86 -36.51 -83.49
N SER A 3 11.64 -36.35 -82.44
CA SER A 3 11.34 -36.77 -81.08
C SER A 3 10.51 -35.73 -80.35
N ARG A 4 9.23 -36.03 -80.09
CA ARG A 4 8.34 -35.22 -79.25
C ARG A 4 8.68 -35.41 -77.78
N GLN A 5 9.16 -34.36 -77.15
CA GLN A 5 9.31 -34.27 -75.71
C GLN A 5 7.93 -34.00 -75.06
N LEU A 6 7.44 -34.97 -74.28
CA LEU A 6 6.23 -34.79 -73.44
C LEU A 6 6.65 -34.05 -72.17
N ARG A 7 6.26 -32.82 -72.05
CA ARG A 7 6.38 -32.06 -70.76
C ARG A 7 5.20 -32.42 -69.87
N THR A 8 5.46 -33.26 -68.84
CA THR A 8 4.51 -33.54 -67.78
C THR A 8 4.54 -32.38 -66.77
N SER A 9 3.49 -31.53 -66.79
CA SER A 9 3.32 -30.47 -65.80
C SER A 9 2.76 -31.04 -64.52
N LEU A 10 3.59 -31.18 -63.50
CA LEU A 10 3.14 -31.46 -62.11
C LEU A 10 2.38 -30.25 -61.57
N ARG A 11 1.08 -30.32 -61.52
CA ARG A 11 0.24 -29.39 -60.78
C ARG A 11 0.34 -29.69 -59.31
N LEU A 12 1.07 -28.86 -58.55
CA LEU A 12 1.02 -28.86 -57.08
C LEU A 12 -0.36 -28.32 -56.67
N GLN A 13 -1.21 -29.20 -56.15
CA GLN A 13 -2.45 -28.76 -55.51
C GLN A 13 -2.12 -28.15 -54.14
N PRO A 14 -2.50 -26.89 -53.87
CA PRO A 14 -2.35 -26.32 -52.51
C PRO A 14 -3.31 -27.07 -51.59
N SER A 15 -2.74 -27.68 -50.56
CA SER A 15 -3.54 -28.30 -49.50
C SER A 15 -4.31 -27.19 -48.74
N ARG A 16 -5.61 -27.11 -48.97
CA ARG A 16 -6.49 -26.26 -48.16
C ARG A 16 -6.50 -26.79 -46.73
N ARG A 17 -5.76 -26.16 -45.83
CA ARG A 17 -5.93 -26.38 -44.41
C ARG A 17 -7.36 -25.99 -44.05
N ALA A 18 -8.17 -26.93 -43.66
CA ALA A 18 -9.51 -26.68 -43.16
C ALA A 18 -9.39 -25.88 -41.87
N ILE A 19 -9.82 -24.60 -41.86
CA ILE A 19 -9.97 -23.77 -40.69
C ILE A 19 -11.15 -24.36 -39.92
N ARG A 20 -10.85 -25.05 -38.81
CA ARG A 20 -11.88 -25.56 -37.88
C ARG A 20 -12.38 -24.36 -37.07
N GLY A 21 -13.61 -23.95 -37.25
CA GLY A 21 -14.29 -23.01 -36.40
C GLY A 21 -14.78 -23.66 -35.11
N PHE A 22 -14.93 -22.88 -34.06
CA PHE A 22 -15.53 -23.34 -32.80
C PHE A 22 -17.06 -23.56 -32.97
N THR A 23 -17.57 -24.56 -32.30
CA THR A 23 -19.02 -24.78 -32.22
C THR A 23 -19.63 -23.91 -31.13
N ILE A 24 -20.93 -23.56 -31.27
CA ILE A 24 -21.66 -22.79 -30.26
C ILE A 24 -21.64 -23.52 -28.91
N ILE A 25 -21.80 -24.84 -28.92
CA ILE A 25 -21.79 -25.65 -27.68
C ILE A 25 -20.44 -25.62 -26.98
N GLU A 26 -19.34 -25.62 -27.75
CA GLU A 26 -17.99 -25.55 -27.20
C GLU A 26 -17.76 -24.22 -26.45
N ILE A 27 -18.21 -23.11 -27.04
CA ILE A 27 -18.14 -21.79 -26.37
C ILE A 27 -19.03 -21.76 -25.13
N MET A 28 -20.25 -22.33 -25.17
CA MET A 28 -21.14 -22.39 -23.98
C MET A 28 -20.51 -23.17 -22.83
N VAL A 29 -19.88 -24.29 -23.12
CA VAL A 29 -19.17 -25.09 -22.10
C VAL A 29 -17.99 -24.32 -21.51
N VAL A 30 -17.18 -23.69 -22.36
CA VAL A 30 -16.02 -22.88 -21.91
C VAL A 30 -16.47 -21.72 -21.00
N VAL A 31 -17.50 -20.96 -21.41
CA VAL A 31 -18.03 -19.85 -20.61
C VAL A 31 -18.57 -20.35 -19.26
N THR A 32 -19.26 -21.49 -19.24
CA THR A 32 -19.77 -22.08 -18.01
C THR A 32 -18.63 -22.46 -17.05
N ILE A 33 -17.57 -23.09 -17.55
CA ILE A 33 -16.40 -23.44 -16.75
C ILE A 33 -15.71 -22.19 -16.22
N ILE A 34 -15.51 -21.16 -17.05
CA ILE A 34 -14.92 -19.89 -16.64
C ILE A 34 -15.77 -19.25 -15.54
N ALA A 35 -17.10 -19.22 -15.70
CA ALA A 35 -17.99 -18.66 -14.68
C ALA A 35 -17.86 -19.38 -13.34
N LEU A 36 -17.79 -20.70 -13.32
CA LEU A 36 -17.56 -21.49 -12.12
C LEU A 36 -16.19 -21.20 -11.48
N LEU A 37 -15.14 -21.07 -12.27
CA LEU A 37 -13.79 -20.76 -11.76
C LEU A 37 -13.73 -19.35 -11.16
N LEU A 38 -14.43 -18.38 -11.74
CA LEU A 38 -14.47 -17.01 -11.24
C LEU A 38 -15.16 -16.89 -9.89
N THR A 39 -16.23 -17.67 -9.64
CA THR A 39 -16.94 -17.64 -8.34
C THR A 39 -16.07 -18.08 -7.17
N VAL A 40 -15.13 -19.00 -7.41
CA VAL A 40 -14.20 -19.51 -6.38
C VAL A 40 -12.91 -18.66 -6.29
N GLY A 41 -12.46 -18.14 -7.43
CA GLY A 41 -11.16 -17.45 -7.52
C GLY A 41 -11.16 -15.98 -7.11
N VAL A 42 -12.28 -15.27 -7.29
CA VAL A 42 -12.35 -13.81 -7.04
C VAL A 42 -12.27 -13.43 -5.55
N PRO A 43 -12.98 -14.08 -4.61
CA PRO A 43 -12.94 -13.69 -3.20
C PRO A 43 -11.53 -13.68 -2.58
N PRO A 44 -10.69 -14.71 -2.74
CA PRO A 44 -9.34 -14.70 -2.16
C PRO A 44 -8.42 -13.63 -2.77
N MET A 45 -8.69 -13.20 -4.02
CA MET A 45 -7.93 -12.13 -4.66
C MET A 45 -8.21 -10.77 -4.02
N ALA A 46 -9.44 -10.48 -3.60
CA ALA A 46 -9.78 -9.23 -2.93
C ALA A 46 -9.04 -9.10 -1.59
N GLU A 47 -9.01 -10.17 -0.79
CA GLU A 47 -8.25 -10.20 0.46
C GLU A 47 -6.75 -10.01 0.24
N PHE A 48 -6.20 -10.67 -0.76
CA PHE A 48 -4.79 -10.52 -1.13
C PHE A 48 -4.45 -9.07 -1.49
N VAL A 49 -5.28 -8.44 -2.30
CA VAL A 49 -5.08 -7.03 -2.71
C VAL A 49 -5.16 -6.10 -1.50
N ALA A 50 -6.10 -6.30 -0.58
CA ALA A 50 -6.21 -5.51 0.64
C ALA A 50 -4.96 -5.67 1.54
N ASP A 51 -4.47 -6.90 1.77
CA ASP A 51 -3.23 -7.13 2.54
C ASP A 51 -2.02 -6.47 1.88
N GLN A 52 -1.94 -6.46 0.53
CA GLN A 52 -0.86 -5.78 -0.19
C GLN A 52 -0.93 -4.26 -0.04
N ARG A 53 -2.13 -3.65 -0.11
CA ARG A 53 -2.30 -2.21 0.10
C ARG A 53 -1.83 -1.80 1.50
N VAL A 54 -2.30 -2.49 2.54
CA VAL A 54 -1.89 -2.21 3.93
C VAL A 54 -0.39 -2.40 4.10
N ARG A 55 0.20 -3.44 3.48
CA ARG A 55 1.64 -3.68 3.50
C ARG A 55 2.43 -2.54 2.86
N THR A 56 1.99 -2.06 1.70
CA THR A 56 2.65 -0.96 0.99
C THR A 56 2.63 0.31 1.82
N VAL A 57 1.47 0.73 2.31
CA VAL A 57 1.33 1.93 3.15
C VAL A 57 2.16 1.82 4.43
N THR A 58 2.15 0.64 5.07
CA THR A 58 2.98 0.40 6.26
C THR A 58 4.46 0.52 5.96
N SER A 59 4.92 -0.01 4.81
CA SER A 59 6.31 0.09 4.36
C SER A 59 6.71 1.53 4.07
N ASP A 60 5.81 2.32 3.47
CA ASP A 60 6.04 3.74 3.19
C ASP A 60 6.23 4.53 4.48
N ILE A 61 5.37 4.31 5.49
CA ILE A 61 5.48 4.94 6.81
C ILE A 61 6.82 4.58 7.47
N VAL A 62 7.23 3.31 7.45
CA VAL A 62 8.52 2.87 8.03
C VAL A 62 9.70 3.52 7.29
N SER A 63 9.61 3.64 5.97
CA SER A 63 10.64 4.29 5.16
C SER A 63 10.77 5.76 5.49
N GLU A 64 9.65 6.46 5.69
CA GLU A 64 9.64 7.87 6.08
C GLU A 64 10.12 8.11 7.50
N LEU A 65 9.80 7.23 8.44
CA LEU A 65 10.37 7.25 9.80
C LEU A 65 11.89 7.09 9.76
N THR A 66 12.38 6.19 8.92
CA THR A 66 13.82 5.97 8.73
C THR A 66 14.49 7.20 8.12
N LEU A 67 13.86 7.82 7.13
CA LEU A 67 14.33 9.06 6.51
C LEU A 67 14.32 10.22 7.51
N ALA A 68 13.23 10.37 8.28
CA ALA A 68 13.12 11.39 9.32
C ALA A 68 14.24 11.27 10.35
N ARG A 69 14.52 10.05 10.79
CA ARG A 69 15.60 9.74 11.71
C ARG A 69 16.98 10.10 11.13
N ALA A 70 17.25 9.69 9.89
CA ALA A 70 18.51 10.00 9.23
C ALA A 70 18.71 11.51 9.10
N LYS A 71 17.67 12.23 8.69
CA LYS A 71 17.70 13.70 8.55
C LYS A 71 17.83 14.42 9.88
N SER A 72 17.21 13.94 10.95
CA SER A 72 17.35 14.56 12.27
C SER A 72 18.78 14.46 12.83
N ILE A 73 19.46 13.36 12.57
CA ILE A 73 20.87 13.15 12.96
C ILE A 73 21.79 13.99 12.04
N GLU A 74 21.58 13.94 10.73
CA GLU A 74 22.37 14.66 9.73
C GLU A 74 22.39 16.16 9.99
N MET A 75 21.21 16.74 10.24
CA MET A 75 21.04 18.18 10.42
C MET A 75 21.17 18.63 11.88
N SER A 76 21.30 17.70 12.81
CA SER A 76 21.29 17.95 14.26
C SER A 76 20.09 18.80 14.71
N ARG A 77 18.94 18.61 14.04
CA ARG A 77 17.68 19.33 14.27
C ARG A 77 16.50 18.37 14.46
N ARG A 78 15.39 18.91 14.95
CA ARG A 78 14.15 18.16 15.03
C ARG A 78 13.54 18.02 13.63
N VAL A 79 13.07 16.80 13.36
CA VAL A 79 12.34 16.48 12.11
C VAL A 79 10.96 16.03 12.49
N TYR A 80 9.97 16.58 11.83
CA TYR A 80 8.56 16.35 12.08
C TYR A 80 7.94 15.57 10.93
N ILE A 81 7.13 14.56 11.26
CA ILE A 81 6.15 13.98 10.37
C ILE A 81 4.80 14.45 10.87
N GLN A 82 4.17 15.37 10.15
CA GLN A 82 2.94 16.07 10.57
C GLN A 82 1.82 15.78 9.58
N LYS A 83 0.63 15.43 10.09
CA LYS A 83 -0.56 15.27 9.24
C LYS A 83 -0.97 16.58 8.58
N LEU A 84 -1.51 16.53 7.36
CA LEU A 84 -1.89 17.71 6.57
C LEU A 84 -3.30 18.21 6.85
N GLY A 85 -4.14 17.44 7.49
CA GLY A 85 -5.54 17.79 7.76
C GLY A 85 -6.00 17.31 9.13
N VAL A 86 -7.28 17.06 9.24
CA VAL A 86 -7.88 16.60 10.50
C VAL A 86 -7.40 15.20 10.86
N THR A 87 -7.21 14.35 9.85
CA THR A 87 -6.80 12.95 10.01
C THR A 87 -5.53 12.65 9.25
N TRP A 88 -4.84 11.57 9.60
CA TRP A 88 -3.70 11.05 8.85
C TRP A 88 -4.06 10.61 7.41
N ASN A 89 -5.35 10.34 7.16
CA ASN A 89 -5.82 9.98 5.81
C ASN A 89 -5.70 11.14 4.80
N ASN A 90 -5.69 12.38 5.29
CA ASN A 90 -5.48 13.56 4.45
C ASN A 90 -4.03 13.69 3.97
N GLY A 91 -3.15 12.79 4.42
CA GLY A 91 -1.73 12.83 4.12
C GLY A 91 -0.90 13.46 5.22
N TRP A 92 0.39 13.54 4.98
CA TRP A 92 1.36 14.11 5.91
C TRP A 92 2.53 14.74 5.17
N ARG A 93 3.25 15.59 5.89
CA ARG A 93 4.54 16.18 5.44
C ARG A 93 5.66 15.79 6.38
N LEU A 94 6.83 15.65 5.81
CA LEU A 94 8.09 15.46 6.50
C LEU A 94 8.91 16.75 6.35
N TYR A 95 9.25 17.43 7.45
CA TYR A 95 10.01 18.66 7.40
C TYR A 95 11.01 18.79 8.55
N VAL A 96 12.04 19.59 8.33
CA VAL A 96 12.99 20.01 9.35
C VAL A 96 12.56 21.37 9.88
N ASP A 97 12.38 21.46 11.19
CA ASP A 97 12.08 22.70 11.88
C ASP A 97 13.36 23.53 12.02
N MET A 98 13.46 24.59 11.24
CA MET A 98 14.66 25.43 11.16
C MET A 98 14.66 26.55 12.19
N ASN A 99 13.51 26.93 12.72
CA ASN A 99 13.33 28.01 13.68
C ASN A 99 12.97 27.54 15.10
N ASP A 100 12.86 26.20 15.30
CA ASP A 100 12.57 25.53 16.58
C ASP A 100 11.22 25.95 17.22
N ASN A 101 10.22 26.31 16.39
CA ASN A 101 8.89 26.71 16.87
C ASN A 101 7.86 25.58 16.93
N SER A 102 8.24 24.37 16.49
CA SER A 102 7.42 23.15 16.46
C SER A 102 6.20 23.24 15.51
N SER A 103 6.23 24.16 14.55
CA SER A 103 5.20 24.38 13.54
C SER A 103 5.84 24.44 12.16
N TYR A 104 5.10 24.07 11.12
CA TYR A 104 5.63 24.21 9.76
C TYR A 104 5.42 25.63 9.22
N ASP A 105 6.50 26.29 8.87
CA ASP A 105 6.51 27.61 8.27
C ASP A 105 7.07 27.55 6.83
N ALA A 106 6.17 27.76 5.87
CA ALA A 106 6.55 27.76 4.46
C ALA A 106 7.61 28.84 4.16
N GLY A 107 8.73 28.44 3.59
CA GLY A 107 9.83 29.33 3.25
C GLY A 107 10.88 29.52 4.36
N LEU A 108 10.62 29.10 5.60
CA LEU A 108 11.58 29.04 6.69
C LEU A 108 12.04 27.60 6.93
N ASP A 109 11.09 26.66 7.00
CA ASP A 109 11.37 25.28 7.23
C ASP A 109 11.67 24.52 5.94
N GLN A 110 12.45 23.46 6.07
CA GLN A 110 12.79 22.61 4.93
C GLN A 110 11.82 21.43 4.83
N GLU A 111 10.87 21.50 3.89
CA GLU A 111 10.06 20.33 3.54
C GLU A 111 10.95 19.32 2.80
N ILE A 112 10.99 18.06 3.33
CA ILE A 112 11.77 16.97 2.75
C ILE A 112 10.88 16.14 1.81
N LYS A 113 9.67 15.83 2.26
CA LYS A 113 8.71 15.00 1.53
C LYS A 113 7.28 15.31 1.94
N ARG A 114 6.36 15.14 1.01
CA ARG A 114 4.93 15.26 1.24
C ARG A 114 4.20 14.06 0.65
N PHE A 115 3.20 13.59 1.37
CA PHE A 115 2.25 12.59 0.92
C PHE A 115 0.84 13.20 0.98
N ASP A 116 0.13 13.20 -0.14
CA ASP A 116 -1.15 13.92 -0.28
C ASP A 116 -2.39 13.10 0.13
N GLY A 117 -2.18 12.00 0.82
CA GLY A 117 -3.27 11.18 1.38
C GLY A 117 -3.78 10.09 0.46
N PHE A 118 -4.86 9.44 0.92
CA PHE A 118 -5.46 8.30 0.22
C PHE A 118 -6.69 8.73 -0.55
N THR A 119 -6.79 8.24 -1.80
CA THR A 119 -7.99 8.40 -2.64
C THR A 119 -9.03 7.31 -2.37
N SER A 120 -8.62 6.19 -1.76
CA SER A 120 -9.50 5.06 -1.45
C SER A 120 -10.16 5.24 -0.09
N GLY A 121 -11.51 5.14 -0.05
CA GLY A 121 -12.27 5.21 1.20
C GLY A 121 -12.20 3.96 2.08
N THR A 122 -11.50 2.90 1.65
CA THR A 122 -11.38 1.64 2.42
C THR A 122 -10.15 1.62 3.33
N ILE A 123 -9.13 2.42 3.01
CA ILE A 123 -7.91 2.52 3.82
C ILE A 123 -8.01 3.74 4.73
N TYR A 124 -7.71 3.53 6.00
CA TYR A 124 -7.51 4.62 6.93
C TYR A 124 -6.33 4.36 7.87
N ILE A 125 -5.77 5.45 8.37
CA ILE A 125 -4.72 5.44 9.37
C ILE A 125 -5.30 5.98 10.67
N CYS A 126 -5.01 5.27 11.75
CA CYS A 126 -5.37 5.70 13.10
C CYS A 126 -4.19 5.54 14.06
N THR A 127 -4.24 6.28 15.14
CA THR A 127 -3.29 6.17 16.25
C THR A 127 -4.06 5.76 17.50
N LEU A 128 -3.38 5.14 18.44
CA LEU A 128 -3.98 4.93 19.76
C LEU A 128 -4.37 6.26 20.40
N PRO A 129 -5.38 6.26 21.28
CA PRO A 129 -5.88 7.47 21.93
C PRO A 129 -4.86 8.18 22.84
N SER A 130 -3.67 7.62 23.08
CA SER A 130 -2.56 8.38 23.64
C SER A 130 -2.23 9.50 22.67
N ALA A 131 -2.48 10.74 23.09
CA ALA A 131 -2.46 11.95 22.26
C ALA A 131 -1.13 12.25 21.54
N GLU A 132 -0.11 11.44 21.77
CA GLU A 132 1.27 11.71 21.39
C GLU A 132 1.49 11.70 19.87
N PHE A 133 0.86 10.73 19.16
CA PHE A 133 1.00 10.59 17.71
C PHE A 133 -0.24 11.02 16.93
N ALA A 134 -1.20 11.63 17.62
CA ALA A 134 -2.46 12.03 16.99
C ALA A 134 -2.27 13.08 15.88
N ASN A 135 -1.28 13.97 16.02
CA ASN A 135 -1.06 15.07 15.10
C ASN A 135 0.28 15.00 14.38
N GLN A 136 1.32 14.51 15.04
CA GLN A 136 2.68 14.50 14.52
C GLN A 136 3.56 13.47 15.21
N ILE A 137 4.63 13.05 14.53
CA ILE A 137 5.73 12.28 15.08
C ILE A 137 6.97 13.16 15.01
N VAL A 138 7.70 13.27 16.08
CA VAL A 138 8.87 14.15 16.17
C VAL A 138 10.12 13.31 16.44
N MET A 139 11.11 13.44 15.54
CA MET A 139 12.44 12.87 15.69
C MET A 139 13.38 13.90 16.27
N ARG A 140 14.12 13.52 17.34
CA ARG A 140 15.14 14.33 17.96
C ARG A 140 16.46 14.25 17.20
N PRO A 141 17.38 15.21 17.40
CA PRO A 141 18.72 15.15 16.81
C PRO A 141 19.53 13.88 17.14
N ASP A 142 19.20 13.19 18.24
CA ASP A 142 19.79 11.90 18.61
C ASP A 142 19.15 10.71 17.91
N GLY A 143 18.18 10.92 17.02
CA GLY A 143 17.45 9.90 16.27
C GLY A 143 16.39 9.17 17.09
N ARG A 144 16.03 9.66 18.27
CA ARG A 144 14.94 9.11 19.09
C ARG A 144 13.64 9.85 18.83
N ILE A 145 12.52 9.17 19.01
CA ILE A 145 11.20 9.80 18.93
C ILE A 145 10.96 10.59 20.23
N VAL A 146 10.45 11.81 20.10
CA VAL A 146 9.96 12.58 21.26
C VAL A 146 8.73 11.89 21.80
N ARG A 147 8.71 11.72 23.12
CA ARG A 147 7.59 11.14 23.87
C ARG A 147 7.35 11.95 25.13
N THR A 148 6.10 12.22 25.42
CA THR A 148 5.66 12.96 26.61
C THR A 148 4.99 12.08 27.66
N GLY A 149 4.55 10.87 27.27
CA GLY A 149 3.82 9.92 28.12
C GLY A 149 4.56 8.63 28.40
N ALA A 150 3.94 7.79 29.23
CA ALA A 150 4.40 6.43 29.47
C ALA A 150 4.29 5.60 28.19
N VAL A 151 5.35 4.88 27.85
CA VAL A 151 5.40 4.01 26.66
C VAL A 151 4.61 2.75 26.93
N THR A 152 3.61 2.49 26.12
CA THR A 152 2.95 1.20 26.05
C THR A 152 3.49 0.38 24.89
N SER A 153 3.40 -0.95 24.97
CA SER A 153 3.83 -1.85 23.90
C SER A 153 2.99 -1.71 22.61
N THR A 154 1.90 -0.93 22.67
CA THR A 154 0.94 -0.74 21.59
C THR A 154 1.00 0.67 20.98
N ASP A 155 1.88 1.55 21.47
CA ASP A 155 1.99 2.91 20.93
C ASP A 155 2.53 2.90 19.50
N GLY A 156 1.74 3.42 18.59
CA GLY A 156 2.09 3.42 17.16
C GLY A 156 1.02 3.96 16.27
N ILE A 157 1.26 3.82 14.98
CA ILE A 157 0.32 4.13 13.90
C ILE A 157 -0.20 2.81 13.33
N TYR A 158 -1.49 2.73 13.10
CA TYR A 158 -2.15 1.57 12.53
C TYR A 158 -2.74 1.91 11.17
N VAL A 159 -2.45 1.06 10.20
CA VAL A 159 -3.01 1.12 8.86
C VAL A 159 -4.06 0.02 8.75
N VAL A 160 -5.26 0.40 8.38
CA VAL A 160 -6.42 -0.49 8.29
C VAL A 160 -7.00 -0.42 6.89
N ASP A 161 -7.29 -1.57 6.28
CA ASP A 161 -8.15 -1.68 5.09
C ASP A 161 -9.40 -2.48 5.46
N THR A 162 -10.54 -1.81 5.45
CA THR A 162 -11.84 -2.40 5.79
C THR A 162 -12.42 -3.25 4.68
N MET A 163 -11.74 -3.34 3.53
CA MET A 163 -12.22 -4.01 2.31
C MET A 163 -13.58 -3.48 1.80
N GLY A 164 -14.24 -2.60 2.52
CA GLY A 164 -15.54 -2.03 2.19
C GLY A 164 -16.72 -2.99 2.35
N ASP A 165 -16.53 -4.12 3.02
CA ASP A 165 -17.56 -5.17 3.23
C ASP A 165 -18.37 -4.99 4.53
N GLY A 166 -17.99 -4.02 5.37
CA GLY A 166 -18.64 -3.74 6.65
C GLY A 166 -18.39 -4.80 7.72
N SER A 167 -17.47 -5.73 7.49
CA SER A 167 -17.14 -6.81 8.43
C SER A 167 -15.75 -6.61 9.05
N PRO A 168 -15.66 -6.17 10.32
CA PRO A 168 -14.37 -5.99 11.00
C PRO A 168 -13.52 -7.27 11.08
N ALA A 169 -14.13 -8.44 10.98
CA ALA A 169 -13.42 -9.71 11.01
C ALA A 169 -12.50 -9.91 9.79
N ASN A 170 -12.82 -9.24 8.67
CA ASN A 170 -12.07 -9.32 7.42
C ASN A 170 -11.03 -8.20 7.28
N ASP A 171 -11.07 -7.20 8.15
CA ASP A 171 -10.17 -6.05 8.10
C ASP A 171 -8.71 -6.49 8.11
N LYS A 172 -7.93 -5.87 7.22
CA LYS A 172 -6.49 -6.09 7.16
C LYS A 172 -5.81 -4.97 7.95
N ILE A 173 -5.14 -5.33 9.05
CA ILE A 173 -4.57 -4.36 10.00
C ILE A 173 -3.08 -4.60 10.15
N ARG A 174 -2.30 -3.54 10.04
CA ARG A 174 -0.88 -3.52 10.38
C ARG A 174 -0.57 -2.31 11.25
N GLY A 175 0.15 -2.56 12.34
CA GLY A 175 0.68 -1.50 13.20
C GLY A 175 2.16 -1.25 12.95
N VAL A 176 2.56 0.01 13.00
CA VAL A 176 3.95 0.45 13.12
C VAL A 176 4.12 0.92 14.55
N LEU A 177 4.72 0.09 15.39
CA LEU A 177 4.94 0.37 16.80
C LEU A 177 6.27 1.07 17.00
N PHE A 178 6.31 2.02 17.92
CA PHE A 178 7.49 2.83 18.19
C PHE A 178 8.20 2.39 19.45
N GLY A 179 9.43 1.89 19.29
CA GLY A 179 10.31 1.60 20.40
C GLY A 179 10.93 2.84 21.05
N PHE A 180 11.39 2.72 22.26
CA PHE A 180 12.06 3.78 23.04
C PHE A 180 13.27 4.39 22.32
N THR A 181 13.96 3.58 21.54
CA THR A 181 15.18 3.97 20.82
C THR A 181 14.90 4.64 19.45
N GLY A 182 13.63 4.92 19.12
CA GLY A 182 13.25 5.40 17.78
C GLY A 182 13.23 4.27 16.73
N ARG A 183 13.33 3.02 17.14
CA ARG A 183 13.16 1.86 16.28
C ARG A 183 11.68 1.59 16.08
N SER A 184 11.25 1.43 14.84
CA SER A 184 9.90 0.98 14.51
C SER A 184 9.87 -0.52 14.30
N THR A 185 8.78 -1.15 14.73
CA THR A 185 8.51 -2.58 14.53
C THR A 185 7.12 -2.73 13.92
N THR A 186 7.00 -3.55 12.88
CA THR A 186 5.71 -3.80 12.26
C THR A 186 5.05 -5.04 12.86
N VAL A 187 3.75 -4.94 13.16
CA VAL A 187 2.92 -6.05 13.63
C VAL A 187 1.72 -6.24 12.72
N LYS A 188 1.28 -7.48 12.56
CA LYS A 188 0.07 -7.84 11.82
C LYS A 188 -1.03 -8.20 12.82
N LEU A 189 -2.20 -7.58 12.71
CA LEU A 189 -3.32 -7.72 13.65
C LEU A 189 -4.62 -8.18 12.96
N ASN A 190 -4.51 -8.83 11.81
CA ASN A 190 -5.69 -9.29 11.07
C ASN A 190 -6.62 -10.13 11.95
N GLY A 191 -7.92 -9.86 11.88
CA GLY A 191 -8.93 -10.53 12.69
C GLY A 191 -8.95 -10.12 14.17
N GLN A 192 -8.17 -9.12 14.56
CA GLN A 192 -8.25 -8.50 15.88
C GLN A 192 -9.09 -7.22 15.82
N PRO A 193 -9.75 -6.83 16.91
CA PRO A 193 -10.41 -5.54 16.95
C PRO A 193 -9.40 -4.43 16.68
N VAL A 194 -9.80 -3.45 15.87
CA VAL A 194 -8.96 -2.28 15.57
C VAL A 194 -8.64 -1.57 16.89
N PRO A 195 -7.37 -1.38 17.25
CA PRO A 195 -7.00 -0.83 18.55
C PRO A 195 -7.29 0.69 18.64
N CYS A 196 -7.73 1.30 17.56
CA CYS A 196 -7.96 2.74 17.46
C CYS A 196 -9.18 3.06 16.61
N VAL A 197 -9.77 4.22 16.86
CA VAL A 197 -10.87 4.77 16.05
C VAL A 197 -10.27 5.68 14.97
N ALA A 198 -10.81 5.62 13.76
CA ALA A 198 -10.46 6.57 12.71
C ALA A 198 -10.79 7.99 13.20
N ASN A 199 -9.79 8.83 13.36
CA ASN A 199 -9.89 10.23 13.74
C ASN A 199 -9.84 11.10 12.51
#